data_04ba48650b7d6b08a53a98ff2ae182cf
#
_entry.id   04ba48650b7d6b08a53a98ff2ae182cf
#
_cell.length_a   1.000
_cell.length_b   1.000
_cell.length_c   1.000
_cell.angle_alpha   90.00
_cell.angle_beta   90.00
_cell.angle_gamma   90.00
#
_symmetry.space_group_name_H-M   'P 1'
#
loop_
_entity.id
_entity.type
_entity.pdbx_description
1 polymer ?
#
loop_
_entity_poly.entity_id
_entity_poly.type
_entity_poly.pdbx_seq_one_letter_code
_entity_poly.pdbx_strand_id
1 'polypeptide(L)'
;MTQTGFAPSDHENVPSYTVDDLMALPGFLQCLNFCNQQLLAIHRKMPREVRYVADLRRWVMTHGALALNFSHKINPDLPPLTATNLFREVEHTGIASPNTVTSYLKEIYARGYITLLSKADQRVRAYAMTEFSEKMFYLYLQISLQGLDLIDGAGRG
;
A
#
# COMPACT_ATOMS: atom_id res chain seq x y z
N MET A 1 15.31 -34.26 17.69
CA MET A 1 15.37 -33.29 16.58
C MET A 1 14.14 -33.51 15.72
N THR A 2 13.09 -32.76 16.00
CA THR A 2 11.79 -32.87 15.31
C THR A 2 11.70 -31.65 14.39
N GLN A 3 11.85 -31.87 13.08
CA GLN A 3 11.55 -30.87 12.06
C GLN A 3 10.03 -30.69 12.04
N THR A 4 9.56 -29.53 12.49
CA THR A 4 8.22 -29.05 12.24
C THR A 4 8.19 -28.57 10.77
N GLY A 5 7.75 -29.45 9.89
CA GLY A 5 7.44 -29.11 8.50
C GLY A 5 6.29 -28.11 8.50
N PHE A 6 6.56 -26.91 7.97
CA PHE A 6 5.54 -25.95 7.61
C PHE A 6 4.75 -26.59 6.46
N ALA A 7 3.50 -26.93 6.70
CA ALA A 7 2.61 -27.38 5.63
C ALA A 7 2.45 -26.23 4.63
N PRO A 8 2.54 -26.48 3.30
CA PRO A 8 2.20 -25.46 2.32
C PRO A 8 0.74 -25.09 2.53
N SER A 9 0.49 -23.79 2.79
CA SER A 9 -0.85 -23.26 2.93
C SER A 9 -1.60 -23.39 1.60
N ASP A 10 -2.89 -23.73 1.67
CA ASP A 10 -3.84 -23.91 0.54
C ASP A 10 -4.08 -22.64 -0.31
N HIS A 11 -3.09 -21.75 -0.42
CA HIS A 11 -3.15 -20.54 -1.23
C HIS A 11 -2.87 -20.75 -2.72
N GLU A 12 -2.68 -22.00 -3.16
CA GLU A 12 -2.31 -22.33 -4.55
C GLU A 12 -3.41 -22.07 -5.59
N ASN A 13 -4.62 -21.65 -5.20
CA ASN A 13 -5.73 -21.54 -6.14
C ASN A 13 -6.55 -20.25 -6.06
N VAL A 14 -5.96 -19.15 -5.55
CA VAL A 14 -6.65 -17.86 -5.56
C VAL A 14 -6.54 -17.27 -6.96
N PRO A 15 -7.67 -16.96 -7.65
CA PRO A 15 -7.65 -16.39 -8.99
C PRO A 15 -6.86 -15.07 -9.03
N SER A 16 -6.00 -14.92 -10.05
CA SER A 16 -5.36 -13.65 -10.37
C SER A 16 -5.96 -13.11 -11.68
N TYR A 17 -6.15 -11.80 -11.76
CA TYR A 17 -6.81 -11.13 -12.86
C TYR A 17 -5.91 -10.04 -13.43
N THR A 18 -5.90 -9.91 -14.76
CA THR A 18 -5.45 -8.68 -15.40
C THR A 18 -6.54 -7.60 -15.25
N VAL A 19 -6.22 -6.35 -15.58
CA VAL A 19 -7.21 -5.26 -15.56
C VAL A 19 -8.38 -5.56 -16.49
N ASP A 20 -8.09 -6.08 -17.68
CA ASP A 20 -9.12 -6.42 -18.68
C ASP A 20 -10.01 -7.58 -18.21
N ASP A 21 -9.41 -8.60 -17.56
CA ASP A 21 -10.17 -9.71 -16.96
C ASP A 21 -11.13 -9.21 -15.89
N LEU A 22 -10.65 -8.32 -14.98
CA LEU A 22 -11.48 -7.72 -13.94
C LEU A 22 -12.66 -6.94 -14.52
N MET A 23 -12.40 -6.11 -15.53
CA MET A 23 -13.42 -5.30 -16.17
C MET A 23 -14.47 -6.13 -16.90
N ALA A 24 -14.11 -7.31 -17.37
CA ALA A 24 -15.00 -8.25 -18.05
C ALA A 24 -15.86 -9.09 -17.08
N LEU A 25 -15.55 -9.10 -15.78
CA LEU A 25 -16.31 -9.89 -14.80
C LEU A 25 -17.75 -9.34 -14.65
N PRO A 26 -18.79 -10.19 -14.66
CA PRO A 26 -20.20 -9.76 -14.56
C PRO A 26 -20.50 -8.96 -13.29
N GLY A 27 -19.78 -9.20 -12.20
CA GLY A 27 -19.94 -8.50 -10.91
C GLY A 27 -19.07 -7.25 -10.74
N PHE A 28 -18.27 -6.84 -11.73
CA PHE A 28 -17.29 -5.75 -11.59
C PHE A 28 -17.88 -4.43 -11.11
N LEU A 29 -19.02 -4.01 -11.71
CA LEU A 29 -19.70 -2.77 -11.27
C LEU A 29 -20.24 -2.88 -9.84
N GLN A 30 -20.68 -4.06 -9.41
CA GLN A 30 -21.13 -4.29 -8.03
C GLN A 30 -19.95 -4.20 -7.05
N CYS A 31 -18.80 -4.78 -7.40
CA CYS A 31 -17.56 -4.66 -6.65
C CYS A 31 -17.16 -3.18 -6.49
N LEU A 32 -17.11 -2.42 -7.59
CA LEU A 32 -16.78 -0.99 -7.55
C LEU A 32 -17.75 -0.20 -6.67
N ASN A 33 -19.04 -0.48 -6.76
CA ASN A 33 -20.05 0.20 -5.95
C ASN A 33 -19.85 -0.10 -4.46
N PHE A 34 -19.62 -1.36 -4.10
CA PHE A 34 -19.29 -1.76 -2.73
C PHE A 34 -18.05 -1.02 -2.22
N CYS A 35 -16.93 -1.07 -2.95
CA CYS A 35 -15.68 -0.40 -2.57
C CYS A 35 -15.90 1.11 -2.39
N ASN A 36 -16.60 1.76 -3.32
CA ASN A 36 -16.89 3.18 -3.24
C ASN A 36 -17.74 3.54 -2.00
N GLN A 37 -18.76 2.76 -1.66
CA GLN A 37 -19.57 2.99 -0.46
C GLN A 37 -18.73 2.88 0.82
N GLN A 38 -17.86 1.86 0.92
CA GLN A 38 -16.98 1.67 2.07
C GLN A 38 -15.95 2.81 2.18
N LEU A 39 -15.33 3.20 1.06
CA LEU A 39 -14.37 4.31 1.04
C LEU A 39 -15.03 5.66 1.38
N LEU A 40 -16.27 5.90 0.94
CA LEU A 40 -17.04 7.08 1.35
C LEU A 40 -17.34 7.08 2.86
N ALA A 41 -17.61 5.92 3.45
CA ALA A 41 -17.80 5.81 4.90
C ALA A 41 -16.52 6.15 5.67
N ILE A 42 -15.36 5.73 5.18
CA ILE A 42 -14.05 6.12 5.73
C ILE A 42 -13.81 7.63 5.55
N HIS A 43 -14.09 8.17 4.36
CA HIS A 43 -13.95 9.60 4.10
C HIS A 43 -14.77 10.47 5.08
N ARG A 44 -15.97 10.04 5.43
CA ARG A 44 -16.79 10.76 6.42
C ARG A 44 -16.16 10.79 7.81
N LYS A 45 -15.42 9.73 8.18
CA LYS A 45 -14.72 9.61 9.47
C LYS A 45 -13.36 10.32 9.48
N MET A 46 -12.67 10.34 8.35
CA MET A 46 -11.30 10.84 8.21
C MET A 46 -11.11 11.67 6.93
N PRO A 47 -11.81 12.82 6.82
CA PRO A 47 -11.82 13.59 5.58
C PRO A 47 -10.46 14.22 5.22
N ARG A 48 -9.60 14.48 6.20
CA ARG A 48 -8.29 15.10 5.96
C ARG A 48 -7.33 14.12 5.32
N GLU A 49 -7.28 12.90 5.84
CA GLU A 49 -6.39 11.82 5.40
C GLU A 49 -6.77 11.38 3.98
N VAL A 50 -8.05 11.16 3.73
CA VAL A 50 -8.52 10.76 2.40
C VAL A 50 -8.30 11.85 1.35
N ARG A 51 -8.57 13.13 1.68
CA ARG A 51 -8.26 14.25 0.76
C ARG A 51 -6.76 14.35 0.46
N TYR A 52 -5.93 14.02 1.43
CA TYR A 52 -4.49 14.08 1.26
C TYR A 52 -4.01 13.11 0.18
N VAL A 53 -4.51 11.87 0.18
CA VAL A 53 -4.14 10.83 -0.79
C VAL A 53 -4.99 10.84 -2.07
N ALA A 54 -5.99 11.71 -2.19
CA ALA A 54 -6.85 11.79 -3.36
C ALA A 54 -6.16 12.36 -4.62
N ASP A 55 -5.00 12.99 -4.47
CA ASP A 55 -4.13 13.39 -5.58
C ASP A 55 -3.38 12.19 -6.13
N LEU A 56 -3.42 11.98 -7.46
CA LEU A 56 -2.81 10.82 -8.12
C LEU A 56 -1.31 10.67 -7.82
N ARG A 57 -0.55 11.77 -7.75
CA ARG A 57 0.88 11.72 -7.44
C ARG A 57 1.11 11.23 -6.03
N ARG A 58 0.35 11.76 -5.06
CA ARG A 58 0.42 11.31 -3.67
C ARG A 58 -0.02 9.86 -3.53
N TRP A 59 -1.07 9.47 -4.25
CA TRP A 59 -1.55 8.08 -4.27
C TRP A 59 -0.45 7.10 -4.69
N VAL A 60 0.19 7.35 -5.84
CA VAL A 60 1.28 6.50 -6.36
C VAL A 60 2.48 6.49 -5.41
N MET A 61 2.92 7.67 -4.91
CA MET A 61 4.03 7.74 -3.97
C MET A 61 3.70 7.06 -2.64
N THR A 62 2.44 7.11 -2.16
CA THR A 62 2.00 6.40 -0.95
C THR A 62 2.11 4.89 -1.14
N HIS A 63 1.66 4.36 -2.28
CA HIS A 63 1.76 2.92 -2.58
C HIS A 63 3.20 2.46 -2.70
N GLY A 64 4.06 3.21 -3.39
CA GLY A 64 5.49 2.92 -3.47
C GLY A 64 6.17 2.95 -2.09
N ALA A 65 5.82 3.91 -1.24
CA ALA A 65 6.34 4.00 0.11
C ALA A 65 5.89 2.82 1.00
N LEU A 66 4.63 2.40 0.87
CA LEU A 66 4.09 1.21 1.55
C LEU A 66 4.76 -0.08 1.07
N ALA A 67 4.94 -0.23 -0.26
CA ALA A 67 5.62 -1.38 -0.83
C ALA A 67 7.03 -1.53 -0.27
N LEU A 68 7.82 -0.46 -0.26
CA LEU A 68 9.17 -0.46 0.33
C LEU A 68 9.15 -0.77 1.84
N ASN A 69 8.21 -0.17 2.58
CA ASN A 69 8.08 -0.42 4.02
C ASN A 69 7.78 -1.88 4.33
N PHE A 70 6.80 -2.48 3.67
CA PHE A 70 6.42 -3.87 3.93
C PHE A 70 7.46 -4.85 3.43
N SER A 71 8.04 -4.64 2.25
CA SER A 71 9.11 -5.48 1.73
C SER A 71 10.32 -5.51 2.65
N HIS A 72 10.78 -4.35 3.13
CA HIS A 72 11.88 -4.25 4.09
C HIS A 72 11.53 -4.85 5.47
N LYS A 73 10.27 -4.73 5.91
CA LYS A 73 9.79 -5.31 7.18
C LYS A 73 9.76 -6.86 7.13
N ILE A 74 9.41 -7.43 5.97
CA ILE A 74 9.40 -8.88 5.74
C ILE A 74 10.82 -9.40 5.54
N ASN A 75 11.63 -8.70 4.77
CA ASN A 75 13.02 -9.05 4.49
C ASN A 75 13.91 -7.81 4.65
N PRO A 76 14.66 -7.68 5.77
CA PRO A 76 15.55 -6.54 6.05
C PRO A 76 16.69 -6.34 5.06
N ASP A 77 17.00 -7.33 4.22
CA ASP A 77 18.01 -7.20 3.16
C ASP A 77 17.49 -6.37 1.97
N LEU A 78 16.16 -6.21 1.85
CA LEU A 78 15.55 -5.37 0.83
C LEU A 78 15.67 -3.88 1.18
N PRO A 79 15.66 -3.01 0.14
CA PRO A 79 15.85 -1.57 0.34
C PRO A 79 14.81 -0.95 1.29
N PRO A 80 15.23 -0.15 2.31
CA PRO A 80 14.29 0.57 3.17
C PRO A 80 13.67 1.76 2.44
N LEU A 81 12.63 2.34 3.05
CA LEU A 81 12.01 3.57 2.56
C LEU A 81 12.98 4.75 2.73
N THR A 82 13.55 5.19 1.62
CA THR A 82 14.38 6.39 1.48
C THR A 82 13.91 7.21 0.30
N ALA A 83 14.34 8.46 0.17
CA ALA A 83 13.99 9.29 -1.00
C ALA A 83 14.48 8.66 -2.31
N THR A 84 15.69 8.12 -2.32
CA THR A 84 16.27 7.48 -3.51
C THR A 84 15.50 6.20 -3.89
N ASN A 85 15.20 5.34 -2.93
CA ASN A 85 14.51 4.09 -3.19
C ASN A 85 13.06 4.34 -3.63
N LEU A 86 12.37 5.29 -2.97
CA LEU A 86 11.02 5.66 -3.38
C LEU A 86 11.00 6.28 -4.78
N PHE A 87 11.99 7.10 -5.14
CA PHE A 87 12.08 7.62 -6.51
C PHE A 87 12.23 6.48 -7.52
N ARG A 88 13.13 5.53 -7.30
CA ARG A 88 13.31 4.36 -8.18
C ARG A 88 12.04 3.52 -8.33
N GLU A 89 11.29 3.38 -7.24
CA GLU A 89 10.02 2.64 -7.23
C GLU A 89 8.96 3.28 -8.14
N VAL A 90 8.91 4.62 -8.20
CA VAL A 90 7.87 5.36 -8.93
C VAL A 90 8.34 6.01 -10.24
N GLU A 91 9.64 6.02 -10.56
CA GLU A 91 10.19 6.73 -11.72
C GLU A 91 9.60 6.29 -13.05
N HIS A 92 9.29 5.00 -13.20
CA HIS A 92 8.67 4.43 -14.40
C HIS A 92 7.29 5.02 -14.71
N THR A 93 6.62 5.61 -13.72
CA THR A 93 5.31 6.26 -13.90
C THR A 93 5.40 7.66 -14.47
N GLY A 94 6.59 8.28 -14.45
CA GLY A 94 6.79 9.68 -14.82
C GLY A 94 6.08 10.72 -13.95
N ILE A 95 5.48 10.28 -12.83
CA ILE A 95 4.56 11.12 -12.04
C ILE A 95 5.27 12.05 -11.06
N ALA A 96 6.52 11.75 -10.68
CA ALA A 96 7.27 12.49 -9.69
C ALA A 96 8.76 12.63 -10.06
N SER A 97 9.34 13.80 -9.79
CA SER A 97 10.79 14.03 -9.83
C SER A 97 11.44 13.67 -8.49
N PRO A 98 12.78 13.52 -8.40
CA PRO A 98 13.49 13.31 -7.13
C PRO A 98 13.16 14.37 -6.07
N ASN A 99 13.01 15.64 -6.50
CA ASN A 99 12.65 16.74 -5.60
C ASN A 99 11.19 16.60 -5.08
N THR A 100 10.28 16.15 -5.94
CA THR A 100 8.89 15.89 -5.58
C THR A 100 8.81 14.79 -4.51
N VAL A 101 9.54 13.68 -4.71
CA VAL A 101 9.62 12.58 -3.75
C VAL A 101 10.21 13.04 -2.41
N THR A 102 11.29 13.82 -2.46
CA THR A 102 11.91 14.36 -1.23
C THR A 102 10.95 15.26 -0.47
N SER A 103 10.22 16.13 -1.17
CA SER A 103 9.23 17.03 -0.57
C SER A 103 8.05 16.25 0.01
N TYR A 104 7.59 15.22 -0.69
CA TYR A 104 6.54 14.33 -0.23
C TYR A 104 6.93 13.62 1.09
N LEU A 105 8.13 13.02 1.17
CA LEU A 105 8.59 12.35 2.40
C LEU A 105 8.69 13.33 3.57
N LYS A 106 9.15 14.57 3.36
CA LYS A 106 9.16 15.61 4.39
C LYS A 106 7.74 15.93 4.87
N GLU A 107 6.79 16.02 3.94
CA GLU A 107 5.39 16.34 4.25
C GLU A 107 4.74 15.23 5.08
N ILE A 108 4.86 13.96 4.66
CA ILE A 108 4.25 12.83 5.39
C ILE A 108 4.94 12.56 6.73
N TYR A 109 6.23 12.88 6.85
CA TYR A 109 6.94 12.86 8.12
C TYR A 109 6.39 13.94 9.08
N ALA A 110 6.25 15.18 8.61
CA ALA A 110 5.68 16.27 9.39
C ALA A 110 4.23 16.02 9.84
N ARG A 111 3.48 15.22 9.06
CA ARG A 111 2.11 14.80 9.39
C ARG A 111 2.04 13.58 10.34
N GLY A 112 3.18 12.95 10.64
CA GLY A 112 3.23 11.77 11.50
C GLY A 112 2.78 10.48 10.82
N TYR A 113 2.81 10.41 9.49
CA TYR A 113 2.50 9.19 8.75
C TYR A 113 3.69 8.24 8.62
N ILE A 114 4.91 8.78 8.73
CA ILE A 114 6.15 8.01 8.80
C ILE A 114 7.01 8.50 9.96
N THR A 115 7.91 7.66 10.42
CA THR A 115 8.90 7.94 11.44
C THR A 115 10.31 7.65 10.92
N LEU A 116 11.33 8.27 11.51
CA LEU A 116 12.72 7.96 11.19
C LEU A 116 13.10 6.61 11.79
N LEU A 117 13.70 5.76 10.99
CA LEU A 117 14.40 4.59 11.49
C LEU A 117 15.69 5.06 12.17
N SER A 118 15.87 4.69 13.45
CA SER A 118 17.11 4.93 14.18
C SER A 118 18.25 4.18 13.49
N LYS A 119 19.27 4.88 12.96
CA LYS A 119 20.42 4.25 12.30
C LYS A 119 21.73 4.94 12.55
N ALA A 120 22.78 4.12 12.53
CA ALA A 120 24.17 4.52 12.70
C ALA A 120 24.69 5.43 11.57
N ASP A 121 24.16 5.37 10.36
CA ASP A 121 24.56 6.24 9.25
C ASP A 121 23.57 7.41 9.08
N GLN A 122 23.99 8.60 9.53
CA GLN A 122 23.22 9.84 9.46
C GLN A 122 23.15 10.44 8.03
N ARG A 123 23.86 9.87 7.05
CA ARG A 123 23.92 10.43 5.68
C ARG A 123 22.68 10.16 4.87
N VAL A 124 21.99 9.06 5.13
CA VAL A 124 20.77 8.66 4.41
C VAL A 124 19.63 8.49 5.41
N ARG A 125 18.62 9.34 5.31
CA ARG A 125 17.41 9.24 6.13
C ARG A 125 16.55 8.08 5.63
N ALA A 126 16.44 7.04 6.44
CA ALA A 126 15.50 5.95 6.23
C ALA A 126 14.27 6.13 7.13
N TYR A 127 13.12 5.74 6.62
CA TYR A 127 11.83 5.90 7.29
C TYR A 127 11.11 4.56 7.41
N ALA A 128 10.16 4.49 8.33
CA ALA A 128 9.17 3.42 8.42
C ALA A 128 7.77 4.05 8.51
N MET A 129 6.76 3.33 8.04
CA MET A 129 5.36 3.71 8.26
C MET A 129 5.03 3.66 9.75
N THR A 130 4.19 4.60 10.21
CA THR A 130 3.63 4.52 11.55
C THR A 130 2.53 3.45 11.59
N GLU A 131 2.24 2.93 12.78
CA GLU A 131 1.15 1.98 12.99
C GLU A 131 -0.20 2.51 12.47
N PHE A 132 -0.45 3.80 12.62
CA PHE A 132 -1.63 4.46 12.06
C PHE A 132 -1.69 4.30 10.53
N SER A 133 -0.59 4.59 9.82
CA SER A 133 -0.53 4.48 8.36
C SER A 133 -0.68 3.04 7.87
N GLU A 134 -0.06 2.08 8.56
CA GLU A 134 -0.22 0.66 8.26
C GLU A 134 -1.68 0.21 8.44
N LYS A 135 -2.32 0.56 9.56
CA LYS A 135 -3.73 0.24 9.81
C LYS A 135 -4.67 0.82 8.74
N MET A 136 -4.42 2.04 8.31
CA MET A 136 -5.21 2.68 7.26
C MET A 136 -5.08 1.96 5.92
N PHE A 137 -3.87 1.54 5.58
CA PHE A 137 -3.64 0.77 4.36
C PHE A 137 -4.27 -0.62 4.43
N TYR A 138 -4.15 -1.32 5.56
CA TYR A 138 -4.82 -2.60 5.75
C TYR A 138 -6.33 -2.49 5.58
N LEU A 139 -6.95 -1.46 6.13
CA LEU A 139 -8.39 -1.22 5.96
C LEU A 139 -8.76 -1.01 4.49
N TYR A 140 -7.97 -0.21 3.77
CA TYR A 140 -8.16 0.01 2.33
C TYR A 140 -8.00 -1.30 1.53
N LEU A 141 -6.94 -2.07 1.81
CA LEU A 141 -6.67 -3.33 1.14
C LEU A 141 -7.78 -4.36 1.43
N GLN A 142 -8.20 -4.47 2.68
CA GLN A 142 -9.28 -5.36 3.09
C GLN A 142 -10.59 -5.06 2.35
N ILE A 143 -10.98 -3.78 2.24
CA ILE A 143 -12.16 -3.36 1.48
C ILE A 143 -12.05 -3.78 0.01
N SER A 144 -10.88 -3.58 -0.59
CA SER A 144 -10.64 -3.93 -2.00
C SER A 144 -10.73 -5.44 -2.23
N LEU A 145 -10.15 -6.24 -1.33
CA LEU A 145 -10.19 -7.70 -1.39
C LEU A 145 -11.61 -8.23 -1.14
N GLN A 146 -12.33 -7.70 -0.16
CA GLN A 146 -13.74 -8.05 0.08
C GLN A 146 -14.63 -7.71 -1.12
N GLY A 147 -14.37 -6.57 -1.78
CA GLY A 147 -15.06 -6.22 -3.02
C GLY A 147 -14.84 -7.27 -4.11
N LEU A 148 -13.62 -7.77 -4.25
CA LEU A 148 -13.29 -8.81 -5.21
C LEU A 148 -13.92 -10.16 -4.84
N ASP A 149 -13.95 -10.50 -3.55
CA ASP A 149 -14.60 -11.73 -3.04
C ASP A 149 -16.11 -11.78 -3.30
N LEU A 150 -16.77 -10.62 -3.44
CA LEU A 150 -18.18 -10.55 -3.86
C LEU A 150 -18.40 -11.07 -5.29
N ILE A 151 -17.35 -11.09 -6.11
CA ILE A 151 -17.43 -11.55 -7.51
C ILE A 151 -17.10 -13.03 -7.61
N ASP A 152 -16.03 -13.49 -6.97
CA ASP A 152 -15.48 -14.83 -7.17
C ASP A 152 -15.51 -15.73 -5.92
N GLY A 153 -15.85 -15.18 -4.75
CA GLY A 153 -15.99 -15.95 -3.51
C GLY A 153 -14.70 -16.56 -2.98
N ALA A 154 -13.53 -16.03 -3.38
CA ALA A 154 -12.23 -16.64 -3.05
C ALA A 154 -11.77 -16.42 -1.58
N GLY A 155 -12.45 -15.55 -0.82
CA GLY A 155 -12.20 -15.40 0.63
C GLY A 155 -10.85 -14.76 0.95
N ARG A 156 -10.51 -13.64 0.28
CA ARG A 156 -9.24 -12.92 0.47
C ARG A 156 -9.31 -11.85 1.57
N GLY A 157 -10.51 -11.36 1.90
CA GLY A 157 -10.77 -10.21 2.78
C GLY A 157 -11.38 -10.52 4.12
#